data_1c3ff63a061a06cb583613d95cb152e4
#
_entry.id   1c3ff63a061a06cb583613d95cb152e4
#
_cell.length_a   1.000
_cell.length_b   1.000
_cell.length_c   1.000
_cell.angle_alpha   90.00
_cell.angle_beta   90.00
_cell.angle_gamma   90.00
#
_symmetry.space_group_name_H-M   'P 1'
#
loop_
_entity.id
_entity.type
_entity.pdbx_description
1 polymer ?
#
loop_
_entity_poly.entity_id
_entity_poly.type
_entity_poly.pdbx_seq_one_letter_code
_entity_poly.pdbx_strand_id
1 'polypeptide(L)'
;MNQDLSMNANQLVAFLQKPTSEFTKADIISFIQQKDIRMVNFMYPAGDGRLKTLNFVINNQAYLEAILTCGERVDGSSLFSFIEAGSSDLYVIPRFCTAFVDPFAEIPTLSMLCSFFNKDGEPLESAPEHTLYKASKTFTEVTGMEFQAMGELEYYVIAPDTGMFQATDQRGYHESGPYAKFNEFRTQCMSYIAQTGGQIKYGHSEVGNFTLDGYIYEQNEIEFLPVPVSQAADQLMIAKWVIRNLGYRYGYNVTFAPKITAGKAGSGLHVHMRIMKDGKNQMLKDGVLSETARKAIAGMMVLAPSITAFGNTNPTSYFRLVPHQEAPTNVCWGDRNRSVLVRVPLGWAAKTDMCTLANPLEAESHFDTSQKQTVEMRSPDGSADLYQLLA
;
A
#
# COMPACT_ATOMS: atom_id res chain seq x y z
N MET A 1 -29.63 -1.76 5.34
CA MET A 1 -28.40 -1.45 4.59
C MET A 1 -27.36 -1.04 5.62
N ASN A 2 -26.20 -1.67 5.65
CA ASN A 2 -25.13 -1.25 6.57
C ASN A 2 -24.55 0.08 6.06
N GLN A 3 -24.69 1.15 6.82
CA GLN A 3 -24.30 2.49 6.39
C GLN A 3 -22.81 2.60 6.08
N ASP A 4 -21.95 1.89 6.83
CA ASP A 4 -20.50 1.89 6.60
C ASP A 4 -20.11 1.25 5.27
N LEU A 5 -20.76 0.14 4.90
CA LEU A 5 -20.52 -0.52 3.62
C LEU A 5 -21.05 0.30 2.45
N SER A 6 -22.13 1.04 2.62
CA SER A 6 -22.70 1.92 1.60
C SER A 6 -21.83 3.15 1.30
N MET A 7 -21.01 3.59 2.27
CA MET A 7 -20.07 4.70 2.11
C MET A 7 -18.71 4.25 1.54
N ASN A 8 -18.49 2.93 1.36
CA ASN A 8 -17.24 2.42 0.84
C ASN A 8 -17.03 2.85 -0.61
N ALA A 9 -15.83 3.33 -0.95
CA ALA A 9 -15.52 3.80 -2.29
C ALA A 9 -15.44 2.65 -3.33
N ASN A 10 -15.16 1.41 -2.89
CA ASN A 10 -15.19 0.24 -3.78
C ASN A 10 -16.64 -0.10 -4.15
N GLN A 11 -16.94 -0.02 -5.44
CA GLN A 11 -18.30 -0.22 -5.97
C GLN A 11 -18.86 -1.62 -5.68
N LEU A 12 -18.02 -2.66 -5.60
CA LEU A 12 -18.46 -4.01 -5.26
C LEU A 12 -18.92 -4.09 -3.80
N VAL A 13 -18.15 -3.50 -2.88
CA VAL A 13 -18.51 -3.45 -1.45
C VAL A 13 -19.84 -2.72 -1.25
N ALA A 14 -19.97 -1.55 -1.87
CA ALA A 14 -21.20 -0.75 -1.79
C ALA A 14 -22.42 -1.46 -2.40
N PHE A 15 -22.23 -2.20 -3.50
CA PHE A 15 -23.30 -2.92 -4.18
C PHE A 15 -23.69 -4.22 -3.46
N LEU A 16 -22.69 -5.04 -3.10
CA LEU A 16 -22.91 -6.36 -2.48
C LEU A 16 -23.29 -6.27 -1.00
N GLN A 17 -23.03 -5.12 -0.37
CA GLN A 17 -23.20 -4.91 1.09
C GLN A 17 -22.44 -5.96 1.92
N LYS A 18 -21.23 -6.31 1.45
CA LYS A 18 -20.31 -7.27 2.07
C LYS A 18 -18.89 -6.70 2.11
N PRO A 19 -18.09 -7.01 3.14
CA PRO A 19 -16.65 -6.74 3.11
C PRO A 19 -15.97 -7.59 2.03
N THR A 20 -14.86 -7.11 1.49
CA THR A 20 -14.13 -7.79 0.40
C THR A 20 -13.70 -9.21 0.77
N SER A 21 -13.38 -9.47 2.05
CA SER A 21 -13.01 -10.81 2.55
C SER A 21 -14.09 -11.89 2.39
N GLU A 22 -15.34 -11.48 2.16
CA GLU A 22 -16.48 -12.39 2.00
C GLU A 22 -16.91 -12.56 0.54
N PHE A 23 -16.18 -11.98 -0.42
CA PHE A 23 -16.52 -12.09 -1.83
C PHE A 23 -16.33 -13.51 -2.35
N THR A 24 -17.34 -14.01 -3.04
CA THR A 24 -17.36 -15.31 -3.70
C THR A 24 -17.41 -15.17 -5.22
N LYS A 25 -17.15 -16.26 -5.94
CA LYS A 25 -17.31 -16.30 -7.40
C LYS A 25 -18.73 -15.90 -7.83
N ALA A 26 -19.74 -16.31 -7.10
CA ALA A 26 -21.13 -15.95 -7.38
C ALA A 26 -21.38 -14.45 -7.23
N ASP A 27 -20.79 -13.80 -6.25
CA ASP A 27 -20.85 -12.35 -6.05
C ASP A 27 -20.21 -11.61 -7.24
N ILE A 28 -19.03 -12.07 -7.69
CA ILE A 28 -18.33 -11.51 -8.85
C ILE A 28 -19.18 -11.62 -10.11
N ILE A 29 -19.73 -12.79 -10.40
CA ILE A 29 -20.60 -13.02 -11.57
C ILE A 29 -21.86 -12.14 -11.48
N SER A 30 -22.50 -12.07 -10.32
CA SER A 30 -23.68 -11.23 -10.11
C SER A 30 -23.37 -9.75 -10.35
N PHE A 31 -22.25 -9.24 -9.84
CA PHE A 31 -21.83 -7.86 -10.07
C PHE A 31 -21.58 -7.59 -11.56
N ILE A 32 -20.85 -8.47 -12.25
CA ILE A 32 -20.55 -8.38 -13.68
C ILE A 32 -21.84 -8.24 -14.49
N GLN A 33 -22.82 -9.10 -14.22
CA GLN A 33 -24.09 -9.12 -14.94
C GLN A 33 -24.94 -7.86 -14.70
N GLN A 34 -24.98 -7.37 -13.43
CA GLN A 34 -25.83 -6.24 -13.06
C GLN A 34 -25.21 -4.88 -13.37
N LYS A 35 -23.90 -4.80 -13.56
CA LYS A 35 -23.17 -3.56 -13.85
C LYS A 35 -22.66 -3.47 -15.29
N ASP A 36 -23.14 -4.34 -16.19
CA ASP A 36 -22.74 -4.39 -17.61
C ASP A 36 -21.19 -4.40 -17.79
N ILE A 37 -20.51 -5.13 -16.92
CA ILE A 37 -19.05 -5.32 -17.04
C ILE A 37 -18.81 -6.22 -18.26
N ARG A 38 -17.90 -5.79 -19.14
CA ARG A 38 -17.65 -6.45 -20.43
C ARG A 38 -16.29 -7.14 -20.50
N MET A 39 -15.37 -6.75 -19.63
CA MET A 39 -14.04 -7.32 -19.58
C MET A 39 -13.64 -7.68 -18.15
N VAL A 40 -12.75 -8.65 -18.03
CA VAL A 40 -12.09 -9.01 -16.77
C VAL A 40 -10.58 -8.93 -16.95
N ASN A 41 -9.90 -8.32 -15.99
CA ASN A 41 -8.46 -8.30 -15.93
C ASN A 41 -7.94 -9.18 -14.79
N PHE A 42 -7.00 -10.05 -15.11
CA PHE A 42 -6.18 -10.72 -14.11
C PHE A 42 -4.87 -9.97 -13.99
N MET A 43 -4.59 -9.48 -12.77
CA MET A 43 -3.41 -8.69 -12.48
C MET A 43 -2.51 -9.44 -11.49
N TYR A 44 -1.20 -9.38 -11.67
CA TYR A 44 -0.25 -10.05 -10.78
C TYR A 44 1.09 -9.32 -10.74
N PRO A 45 1.79 -9.36 -9.60
CA PRO A 45 3.13 -8.77 -9.49
C PRO A 45 4.14 -9.61 -10.27
N ALA A 46 5.10 -8.94 -10.91
CA ALA A 46 6.26 -9.58 -11.51
C ALA A 46 7.54 -9.20 -10.77
N GLY A 47 8.64 -9.87 -11.08
CA GLY A 47 9.94 -9.64 -10.44
C GLY A 47 10.50 -8.23 -10.58
N ASP A 48 9.96 -7.42 -11.52
CA ASP A 48 10.30 -6.00 -11.69
C ASP A 48 9.49 -5.04 -10.77
N GLY A 49 8.68 -5.58 -9.85
CA GLY A 49 7.86 -4.81 -8.93
C GLY A 49 6.70 -4.07 -9.57
N ARG A 50 6.27 -4.49 -10.77
CA ARG A 50 5.11 -3.94 -11.48
C ARG A 50 3.98 -4.95 -11.57
N LEU A 51 2.74 -4.46 -11.62
CA LEU A 51 1.58 -5.29 -11.98
C LEU A 51 1.58 -5.54 -13.49
N LYS A 52 1.50 -6.80 -13.88
CA LYS A 52 1.21 -7.27 -15.22
C LYS A 52 -0.28 -7.59 -15.33
N THR A 53 -0.81 -7.62 -16.54
CA THR A 53 -2.26 -7.78 -16.75
C THR A 53 -2.55 -8.68 -17.93
N LEU A 54 -3.48 -9.61 -17.74
CA LEU A 54 -4.19 -10.32 -18.82
C LEU A 54 -5.60 -9.74 -18.94
N ASN A 55 -6.02 -9.49 -20.17
CA ASN A 55 -7.33 -8.91 -20.48
C ASN A 55 -8.22 -9.98 -21.11
N PHE A 56 -9.38 -10.22 -20.53
CA PHE A 56 -10.38 -11.17 -21.04
C PHE A 56 -11.63 -10.44 -21.48
N VAL A 57 -12.10 -10.74 -22.69
CA VAL A 57 -13.45 -10.36 -23.15
C VAL A 57 -14.43 -11.42 -22.63
N ILE A 58 -15.52 -10.99 -22.03
CA ILE A 58 -16.58 -11.90 -21.56
C ILE A 58 -17.43 -12.34 -22.74
N ASN A 59 -17.10 -13.50 -23.32
CA ASN A 59 -17.80 -14.04 -24.48
C ASN A 59 -19.19 -14.61 -24.13
N ASN A 60 -19.28 -15.28 -22.98
CA ASN A 60 -20.51 -15.84 -22.42
C ASN A 60 -20.30 -16.25 -20.97
N GLN A 61 -21.37 -16.66 -20.28
CA GLN A 61 -21.32 -17.03 -18.87
C GLN A 61 -20.42 -18.26 -18.62
N ALA A 62 -20.49 -19.29 -19.46
CA ALA A 62 -19.70 -20.50 -19.28
C ALA A 62 -18.18 -20.21 -19.37
N TYR A 63 -17.79 -19.34 -20.29
CA TYR A 63 -16.40 -18.88 -20.41
C TYR A 63 -15.98 -18.07 -19.18
N LEU A 64 -16.84 -17.14 -18.73
CA LEU A 64 -16.57 -16.36 -17.51
C LEU A 64 -16.39 -17.28 -16.29
N GLU A 65 -17.27 -18.25 -16.09
CA GLU A 65 -17.17 -19.22 -15.01
C GLU A 65 -15.87 -20.04 -15.10
N ALA A 66 -15.46 -20.42 -16.31
CA ALA A 66 -14.24 -21.17 -16.55
C ALA A 66 -12.99 -20.35 -16.13
N ILE A 67 -12.83 -19.13 -16.61
CA ILE A 67 -11.65 -18.30 -16.26
C ILE A 67 -11.62 -17.93 -14.77
N LEU A 68 -12.77 -17.69 -14.15
CA LEU A 68 -12.84 -17.41 -12.72
C LEU A 68 -12.54 -18.65 -11.85
N THR A 69 -12.71 -19.86 -12.38
CA THR A 69 -12.48 -21.12 -11.66
C THR A 69 -11.08 -21.67 -11.89
N CYS A 70 -10.66 -21.72 -13.16
CA CYS A 70 -9.42 -22.39 -13.56
C CYS A 70 -8.25 -21.40 -13.75
N GLY A 71 -8.55 -20.10 -13.77
CA GLY A 71 -7.54 -19.10 -14.08
C GLY A 71 -7.02 -19.17 -15.51
N GLU A 72 -5.77 -18.82 -15.72
CA GLU A 72 -5.10 -18.90 -17.01
C GLU A 72 -3.63 -19.28 -16.83
N ARG A 73 -3.01 -19.79 -17.90
CA ARG A 73 -1.57 -20.10 -17.94
C ARG A 73 -0.77 -18.87 -18.34
N VAL A 74 0.39 -18.73 -17.74
CA VAL A 74 1.36 -17.68 -18.05
C VAL A 74 2.78 -18.25 -18.11
N ASP A 75 3.65 -17.60 -18.86
CA ASP A 75 5.06 -17.92 -18.87
C ASP A 75 5.77 -17.27 -17.67
N GLY A 76 6.08 -18.09 -16.67
CA GLY A 76 6.76 -17.64 -15.46
C GLY A 76 8.18 -17.13 -15.70
N SER A 77 8.89 -17.62 -16.74
CA SER A 77 10.25 -17.16 -17.06
C SER A 77 10.26 -15.71 -17.56
N SER A 78 9.17 -15.27 -18.17
CA SER A 78 8.98 -13.86 -18.56
C SER A 78 8.58 -12.95 -17.38
N LEU A 79 8.18 -13.53 -16.26
CA LEU A 79 7.73 -12.80 -15.06
C LEU A 79 8.81 -12.75 -13.99
N PHE A 80 9.56 -13.84 -13.82
CA PHE A 80 10.53 -14.03 -12.73
C PHE A 80 11.85 -14.58 -13.28
N SER A 81 12.93 -13.88 -13.02
CA SER A 81 14.27 -14.24 -13.48
C SER A 81 14.83 -15.55 -12.89
N PHE A 82 14.21 -16.05 -11.81
CA PHE A 82 14.61 -17.31 -11.17
C PHE A 82 13.84 -18.53 -11.71
N ILE A 83 12.90 -18.35 -12.64
CA ILE A 83 12.17 -19.45 -13.29
C ILE A 83 12.83 -19.78 -14.61
N GLU A 84 13.25 -21.04 -14.78
CA GLU A 84 13.90 -21.52 -16.01
C GLU A 84 12.87 -21.73 -17.14
N ALA A 85 13.24 -21.37 -18.35
CA ALA A 85 12.38 -21.48 -19.54
C ALA A 85 11.95 -22.92 -19.87
N GLY A 86 12.71 -23.92 -19.44
CA GLY A 86 12.43 -25.34 -19.71
C GLY A 86 11.22 -25.91 -18.94
N SER A 87 10.74 -25.21 -17.90
CA SER A 87 9.55 -25.59 -17.13
C SER A 87 8.91 -24.33 -16.54
N SER A 88 8.48 -23.42 -17.41
CA SER A 88 8.08 -22.06 -17.00
C SER A 88 6.58 -21.82 -16.89
N ASP A 89 5.74 -22.76 -17.32
CA ASP A 89 4.29 -22.61 -17.26
C ASP A 89 3.78 -22.56 -15.83
N LEU A 90 3.07 -21.48 -15.51
CA LEU A 90 2.39 -21.26 -14.25
C LEU A 90 0.91 -21.03 -14.48
N TYR A 91 0.09 -21.28 -13.45
CA TYR A 91 -1.29 -20.81 -13.42
C TYR A 91 -1.39 -19.54 -12.60
N VAL A 92 -2.26 -18.62 -13.05
CA VAL A 92 -2.69 -17.44 -12.28
C VAL A 92 -4.18 -17.56 -11.97
N ILE A 93 -4.52 -17.57 -10.69
CA ILE A 93 -5.89 -17.74 -10.20
C ILE A 93 -6.35 -16.45 -9.52
N PRO A 94 -7.50 -15.85 -9.93
CA PRO A 94 -7.98 -14.59 -9.38
C PRO A 94 -8.40 -14.73 -7.91
N ARG A 95 -8.00 -13.74 -7.10
CA ARG A 95 -8.42 -13.59 -5.70
C ARG A 95 -9.61 -12.63 -5.63
N PHE A 96 -10.80 -13.15 -5.40
CA PHE A 96 -12.05 -12.37 -5.46
C PHE A 96 -12.09 -11.24 -4.45
N CYS A 97 -11.45 -11.41 -3.29
CA CYS A 97 -11.33 -10.37 -2.26
C CYS A 97 -10.58 -9.10 -2.72
N THR A 98 -9.90 -9.15 -3.87
CA THR A 98 -9.16 -8.02 -4.43
C THR A 98 -9.90 -7.33 -5.58
N ALA A 99 -11.14 -7.72 -5.86
CA ALA A 99 -11.90 -7.24 -7.02
C ALA A 99 -12.24 -5.75 -6.93
N PHE A 100 -12.03 -5.04 -8.04
CA PHE A 100 -12.41 -3.63 -8.19
C PHE A 100 -12.77 -3.30 -9.65
N VAL A 101 -13.60 -2.28 -9.85
CA VAL A 101 -13.85 -1.72 -11.18
C VAL A 101 -12.62 -0.90 -11.58
N ASP A 102 -12.06 -1.18 -12.75
CA ASP A 102 -10.86 -0.51 -13.24
C ASP A 102 -11.14 0.97 -13.56
N PRO A 103 -10.57 1.94 -12.80
CA PRO A 103 -10.85 3.36 -12.99
C PRO A 103 -10.20 3.94 -14.26
N PHE A 104 -9.35 3.17 -14.93
CA PHE A 104 -8.64 3.59 -16.13
C PHE A 104 -9.20 2.99 -17.41
N ALA A 105 -10.07 1.98 -17.31
CA ALA A 105 -10.63 1.31 -18.47
C ALA A 105 -11.75 2.14 -19.10
N GLU A 106 -11.69 2.33 -20.43
CA GLU A 106 -12.80 2.92 -21.21
C GLU A 106 -13.98 1.94 -21.37
N ILE A 107 -13.65 0.66 -21.52
CA ILE A 107 -14.63 -0.44 -21.53
C ILE A 107 -14.86 -0.87 -20.07
N PRO A 108 -16.13 -1.00 -19.61
CA PRO A 108 -16.39 -1.44 -18.24
C PRO A 108 -15.67 -2.76 -17.92
N THR A 109 -14.69 -2.69 -17.03
CA THR A 109 -13.76 -3.79 -16.74
C THR A 109 -13.68 -4.02 -15.24
N LEU A 110 -13.70 -5.30 -14.84
CA LEU A 110 -13.42 -5.74 -13.48
C LEU A 110 -11.99 -6.28 -13.39
N SER A 111 -11.19 -5.74 -12.50
CA SER A 111 -9.82 -6.17 -12.25
C SER A 111 -9.68 -6.91 -10.92
N MET A 112 -8.85 -7.95 -10.88
CA MET A 112 -8.55 -8.74 -9.67
C MET A 112 -7.06 -9.09 -9.65
N LEU A 113 -6.46 -9.06 -8.47
CA LEU A 113 -5.13 -9.64 -8.28
C LEU A 113 -5.21 -11.17 -8.29
N CYS A 114 -4.15 -11.82 -8.77
CA CYS A 114 -4.06 -13.28 -8.83
C CYS A 114 -2.95 -13.81 -7.94
N SER A 115 -3.11 -15.09 -7.55
CA SER A 115 -2.04 -15.90 -6.96
C SER A 115 -1.48 -16.85 -8.00
N PHE A 116 -0.18 -17.20 -7.84
CA PHE A 116 0.52 -18.12 -8.73
C PHE A 116 0.47 -19.56 -8.22
N PHE A 117 0.31 -20.48 -9.15
CA PHE A 117 0.32 -21.93 -8.89
C PHE A 117 1.25 -22.61 -9.89
N ASN A 118 1.89 -23.71 -9.45
CA ASN A 118 2.74 -24.54 -10.29
C ASN A 118 1.91 -25.47 -11.21
N LYS A 119 2.60 -26.24 -12.05
CA LYS A 119 1.96 -27.19 -12.99
C LYS A 119 1.11 -28.27 -12.31
N ASP A 120 1.34 -28.56 -11.05
CA ASP A 120 0.62 -29.57 -10.27
C ASP A 120 -0.59 -29.00 -9.50
N GLY A 121 -0.83 -27.67 -9.65
CA GLY A 121 -1.93 -26.97 -8.98
C GLY A 121 -1.63 -26.61 -7.52
N GLU A 122 -0.35 -26.65 -7.10
CA GLU A 122 0.07 -26.21 -5.79
C GLU A 122 0.50 -24.75 -5.84
N PRO A 123 0.32 -23.98 -4.75
CA PRO A 123 0.82 -22.61 -4.68
C PRO A 123 2.32 -22.56 -5.03
N LEU A 124 2.71 -21.58 -5.85
CA LEU A 124 4.12 -21.42 -6.21
C LEU A 124 4.92 -20.95 -4.97
N GLU A 125 5.80 -21.81 -4.47
CA GLU A 125 6.57 -21.59 -3.23
C GLU A 125 7.38 -20.29 -3.23
N SER A 126 7.89 -19.90 -4.39
CA SER A 126 8.70 -18.68 -4.58
C SER A 126 7.88 -17.42 -4.91
N ALA A 127 6.55 -17.54 -5.05
CA ALA A 127 5.71 -16.39 -5.32
C ALA A 127 5.69 -15.44 -4.11
N PRO A 128 5.87 -14.12 -4.32
CA PRO A 128 5.93 -13.16 -3.23
C PRO A 128 4.68 -13.17 -2.35
N GLU A 129 3.49 -13.20 -2.96
CA GLU A 129 2.22 -13.22 -2.23
C GLU A 129 2.03 -14.51 -1.42
N HIS A 130 2.52 -15.64 -1.93
CA HIS A 130 2.47 -16.90 -1.20
C HIS A 130 3.43 -16.91 -0.01
N THR A 131 4.62 -16.32 -0.16
CA THR A 131 5.58 -16.14 0.93
C THR A 131 4.96 -15.34 2.08
N LEU A 132 4.28 -14.23 1.77
CA LEU A 132 3.58 -13.42 2.77
C LEU A 132 2.41 -14.19 3.41
N TYR A 133 1.65 -14.94 2.61
CA TYR A 133 0.58 -15.79 3.13
C TYR A 133 1.09 -16.81 4.15
N LYS A 134 2.20 -17.53 3.84
CA LYS A 134 2.83 -18.48 4.77
C LYS A 134 3.30 -17.80 6.05
N ALA A 135 3.97 -16.64 5.93
CA ALA A 135 4.45 -15.90 7.09
C ALA A 135 3.29 -15.44 7.99
N SER A 136 2.25 -14.86 7.42
CA SER A 136 1.06 -14.41 8.15
C SER A 136 0.32 -15.57 8.83
N LYS A 137 0.16 -16.70 8.13
CA LYS A 137 -0.45 -17.90 8.68
C LYS A 137 0.35 -18.44 9.86
N THR A 138 1.68 -18.59 9.69
CA THR A 138 2.58 -19.08 10.75
C THR A 138 2.55 -18.14 11.96
N PHE A 139 2.56 -16.82 11.73
CA PHE A 139 2.44 -15.84 12.82
C PHE A 139 1.17 -16.07 13.64
N THR A 140 0.04 -16.25 12.97
CA THR A 140 -1.25 -16.49 13.64
C THR A 140 -1.26 -17.84 14.38
N GLU A 141 -0.74 -18.90 13.77
CA GLU A 141 -0.67 -20.24 14.39
C GLU A 141 0.23 -20.26 15.65
N VAL A 142 1.35 -19.55 15.61
CA VAL A 142 2.33 -19.53 16.73
C VAL A 142 1.88 -18.59 17.86
N THR A 143 1.26 -17.46 17.52
CA THR A 143 0.99 -16.40 18.50
C THR A 143 -0.49 -16.33 18.93
N GLY A 144 -1.42 -16.84 18.12
CA GLY A 144 -2.85 -16.63 18.27
C GLY A 144 -3.25 -15.17 18.00
N MET A 145 -2.45 -14.41 17.27
CA MET A 145 -2.65 -12.99 16.97
C MET A 145 -2.62 -12.73 15.47
N GLU A 146 -3.14 -11.58 15.05
CA GLU A 146 -3.11 -11.11 13.67
C GLU A 146 -2.11 -9.97 13.54
N PHE A 147 -1.30 -10.01 12.48
CA PHE A 147 -0.40 -8.93 12.10
C PHE A 147 -1.09 -8.01 11.09
N GLN A 148 -1.17 -6.72 11.43
CA GLN A 148 -1.69 -5.67 10.56
C GLN A 148 -0.61 -4.64 10.27
N ALA A 149 -0.62 -4.13 9.03
CA ALA A 149 0.33 -3.14 8.56
C ALA A 149 -0.34 -2.06 7.70
N MET A 150 0.33 -0.93 7.57
CA MET A 150 0.06 0.12 6.59
C MET A 150 1.37 0.74 6.13
N GLY A 151 1.34 1.38 4.95
CA GLY A 151 2.47 2.15 4.43
C GLY A 151 2.18 3.65 4.41
N GLU A 152 3.24 4.44 4.55
CA GLU A 152 3.34 5.82 4.11
C GLU A 152 4.09 5.79 2.79
N LEU A 153 3.37 5.94 1.68
CA LEU A 153 3.92 5.79 0.33
C LEU A 153 4.33 7.14 -0.23
N GLU A 154 5.63 7.42 -0.22
CA GLU A 154 6.20 8.64 -0.79
C GLU A 154 6.57 8.45 -2.27
N TYR A 155 6.38 9.50 -3.05
CA TYR A 155 6.74 9.53 -4.46
C TYR A 155 6.95 10.97 -4.94
N TYR A 156 7.79 11.15 -5.97
CA TYR A 156 7.93 12.42 -6.65
C TYR A 156 7.08 12.49 -7.92
N VAL A 157 6.48 13.65 -8.13
CA VAL A 157 5.86 14.06 -9.39
C VAL A 157 6.79 15.07 -10.06
N ILE A 158 7.04 14.89 -11.36
CA ILE A 158 7.98 15.67 -12.14
C ILE A 158 7.24 16.21 -13.36
N ALA A 159 7.26 17.52 -13.54
CA ALA A 159 6.65 18.21 -14.68
C ALA A 159 7.45 19.47 -15.06
N PRO A 160 7.26 20.05 -16.26
CA PRO A 160 7.88 21.31 -16.62
C PRO A 160 7.53 22.41 -15.60
N ASP A 161 8.52 23.21 -15.19
CA ASP A 161 8.33 24.34 -14.30
C ASP A 161 7.68 25.50 -15.04
N THR A 162 6.58 26.03 -14.52
CA THR A 162 5.90 27.21 -15.07
C THR A 162 6.42 28.52 -14.50
N GLY A 163 7.28 28.48 -13.47
CA GLY A 163 7.77 29.66 -12.76
C GLY A 163 6.74 30.36 -11.87
N MET A 164 5.48 29.89 -11.83
CA MET A 164 4.41 30.51 -11.04
C MET A 164 4.38 29.97 -9.60
N PHE A 165 4.21 30.88 -8.63
CA PHE A 165 4.09 30.52 -7.20
C PHE A 165 5.13 29.51 -6.74
N GLN A 166 6.39 29.83 -6.97
CA GLN A 166 7.50 28.94 -6.60
C GLN A 166 7.51 28.65 -5.11
N ALA A 167 7.55 27.37 -4.76
CA ALA A 167 7.71 26.92 -3.38
C ALA A 167 9.17 27.08 -2.94
N THR A 168 9.40 27.23 -1.63
CA THR A 168 10.74 27.27 -1.06
C THR A 168 11.38 25.88 -1.14
N ASP A 169 12.61 25.81 -1.65
CA ASP A 169 13.37 24.56 -1.77
C ASP A 169 13.40 23.76 -0.46
N GLN A 170 13.02 22.49 -0.51
CA GLN A 170 12.94 21.56 0.64
C GLN A 170 12.04 22.05 1.78
N ARG A 171 10.94 22.75 1.44
CA ARG A 171 9.94 23.27 2.38
C ARG A 171 8.51 22.92 1.98
N GLY A 172 8.32 21.80 1.26
CA GLY A 172 7.03 21.38 0.74
C GLY A 172 6.08 20.77 1.75
N TYR A 173 6.53 20.46 2.97
CA TYR A 173 5.73 19.72 3.94
C TYR A 173 4.40 20.39 4.25
N HIS A 174 3.29 19.70 3.93
CA HIS A 174 1.91 20.15 4.06
C HIS A 174 1.56 21.46 3.29
N GLU A 175 2.39 21.84 2.31
CA GLU A 175 2.03 22.96 1.45
C GLU A 175 0.71 22.70 0.73
N SER A 176 -0.05 23.77 0.56
CA SER A 176 -1.32 23.76 -0.19
C SER A 176 -1.18 24.52 -1.51
N GLY A 177 -2.19 24.41 -2.37
CA GLY A 177 -2.25 25.23 -3.58
C GLY A 177 -2.26 26.74 -3.26
N PRO A 178 -1.61 27.58 -4.06
CA PRO A 178 -0.95 27.28 -5.33
C PRO A 178 0.52 26.86 -5.22
N TYR A 179 1.08 26.78 -4.04
CA TYR A 179 2.50 26.43 -3.84
C TYR A 179 2.74 24.92 -4.02
N ALA A 180 1.80 24.05 -3.57
CA ALA A 180 1.77 22.64 -3.98
C ALA A 180 1.12 22.52 -5.35
N LYS A 181 1.88 22.08 -6.36
CA LYS A 181 1.44 22.05 -7.76
C LYS A 181 0.59 20.83 -8.08
N PHE A 182 0.81 19.71 -7.38
CA PHE A 182 0.21 18.42 -7.71
C PHE A 182 -0.88 17.98 -6.71
N ASN A 183 -1.50 18.94 -6.02
CA ASN A 183 -2.57 18.66 -5.06
C ASN A 183 -3.77 17.94 -5.71
N GLU A 184 -4.21 18.40 -6.88
CA GLU A 184 -5.31 17.78 -7.63
C GLU A 184 -4.93 16.36 -8.06
N PHE A 185 -3.73 16.17 -8.61
CA PHE A 185 -3.21 14.86 -8.98
C PHE A 185 -3.20 13.91 -7.78
N ARG A 186 -2.66 14.35 -6.62
CA ARG A 186 -2.61 13.52 -5.40
C ARG A 186 -4.00 13.15 -4.90
N THR A 187 -4.92 14.10 -4.83
CA THR A 187 -6.29 13.83 -4.35
C THR A 187 -7.05 12.90 -5.29
N GLN A 188 -6.81 12.98 -6.59
CA GLN A 188 -7.37 12.04 -7.55
C GLN A 188 -6.74 10.65 -7.43
N CYS A 189 -5.42 10.54 -7.19
CA CYS A 189 -4.78 9.27 -6.85
C CYS A 189 -5.44 8.63 -5.63
N MET A 190 -5.64 9.39 -4.56
CA MET A 190 -6.31 8.91 -3.34
C MET A 190 -7.72 8.39 -3.63
N SER A 191 -8.50 9.13 -4.41
CA SER A 191 -9.86 8.73 -4.81
C SER A 191 -9.84 7.40 -5.59
N TYR A 192 -8.94 7.24 -6.55
CA TYR A 192 -8.86 6.01 -7.35
C TYR A 192 -8.32 4.83 -6.52
N ILE A 193 -7.35 5.06 -5.65
CA ILE A 193 -6.87 4.03 -4.73
C ILE A 193 -8.01 3.57 -3.80
N ALA A 194 -8.82 4.48 -3.27
CA ALA A 194 -9.98 4.12 -2.47
C ALA A 194 -11.01 3.30 -3.27
N GLN A 195 -11.28 3.66 -4.52
CA GLN A 195 -12.17 2.92 -5.42
C GLN A 195 -11.66 1.51 -5.71
N THR A 196 -10.34 1.30 -5.73
CA THR A 196 -9.74 -0.02 -5.90
C THR A 196 -9.63 -0.83 -4.60
N GLY A 197 -10.20 -0.34 -3.50
CA GLY A 197 -10.28 -1.03 -2.21
C GLY A 197 -9.21 -0.61 -1.20
N GLY A 198 -8.31 0.32 -1.56
CA GLY A 198 -7.29 0.84 -0.65
C GLY A 198 -7.91 1.65 0.49
N GLN A 199 -7.48 1.36 1.71
CA GLN A 199 -7.95 2.06 2.92
C GLN A 199 -7.05 3.28 3.15
N ILE A 200 -7.45 4.43 2.62
CA ILE A 200 -6.70 5.69 2.71
C ILE A 200 -6.95 6.37 4.05
N LYS A 201 -5.89 6.86 4.68
CA LYS A 201 -5.95 7.70 5.87
C LYS A 201 -5.94 9.18 5.49
N TYR A 202 -4.92 9.65 4.82
CA TYR A 202 -4.79 10.99 4.23
C TYR A 202 -3.64 11.04 3.21
N GLY A 203 -3.44 12.20 2.57
CA GLY A 203 -2.28 12.48 1.73
C GLY A 203 -1.92 13.96 1.76
N HIS A 204 -0.65 14.26 1.60
CA HIS A 204 -0.10 15.61 1.63
C HIS A 204 1.13 15.74 0.73
N SER A 205 1.56 16.99 0.48
CA SER A 205 2.88 17.26 -0.07
C SER A 205 3.94 17.04 1.01
N GLU A 206 5.06 16.44 0.64
CA GLU A 206 6.19 16.15 1.52
C GLU A 206 7.29 17.22 1.41
N VAL A 207 8.32 17.10 2.26
CA VAL A 207 9.43 18.07 2.36
C VAL A 207 10.09 18.34 1.02
N GLY A 208 10.23 17.31 0.19
CA GLY A 208 11.00 17.37 -1.05
C GLY A 208 10.29 18.18 -2.13
N ASN A 209 10.75 19.42 -2.36
CA ASN A 209 10.47 20.15 -3.57
C ASN A 209 11.73 20.89 -4.04
N PHE A 210 11.93 20.94 -5.33
CA PHE A 210 13.05 21.67 -5.96
C PHE A 210 12.82 21.77 -7.46
N THR A 211 13.54 22.71 -8.08
CA THR A 211 13.60 22.83 -9.55
C THR A 211 14.97 22.43 -10.05
N LEU A 212 15.01 21.63 -11.10
CA LEU A 212 16.24 21.19 -11.75
C LEU A 212 16.01 21.06 -13.26
N ASP A 213 16.91 21.62 -14.06
CA ASP A 213 16.88 21.56 -15.52
C ASP A 213 15.53 21.93 -16.17
N GLY A 214 14.85 22.93 -15.61
CA GLY A 214 13.55 23.42 -16.10
C GLY A 214 12.34 22.55 -15.70
N TYR A 215 12.53 21.59 -14.80
CA TYR A 215 11.46 20.78 -14.24
C TYR A 215 11.29 21.06 -12.76
N ILE A 216 10.04 21.01 -12.31
CA ILE A 216 9.71 20.98 -10.89
C ILE A 216 9.62 19.52 -10.43
N TYR A 217 10.20 19.25 -9.28
CA TYR A 217 10.17 17.99 -8.54
C TYR A 217 9.43 18.24 -7.23
N GLU A 218 8.27 17.65 -7.06
CA GLU A 218 7.48 17.79 -5.82
C GLU A 218 7.18 16.41 -5.26
N GLN A 219 7.57 16.22 -4.00
CA GLN A 219 7.32 14.99 -3.27
C GLN A 219 5.92 15.02 -2.68
N ASN A 220 5.24 13.91 -2.80
CA ASN A 220 3.91 13.68 -2.26
C ASN A 220 3.91 12.37 -1.46
N GLU A 221 3.02 12.30 -0.47
CA GLU A 221 2.80 11.12 0.35
C GLU A 221 1.32 10.78 0.43
N ILE A 222 1.04 9.48 0.39
CA ILE A 222 -0.29 8.91 0.69
C ILE A 222 -0.12 7.89 1.81
N GLU A 223 -0.80 8.15 2.93
CA GLU A 223 -0.79 7.29 4.11
C GLU A 223 -2.06 6.44 4.16
N PHE A 224 -1.88 5.17 4.51
CA PHE A 224 -2.95 4.17 4.57
C PHE A 224 -3.42 3.92 5.99
N LEU A 225 -4.55 3.23 6.14
CA LEU A 225 -5.00 2.68 7.42
C LEU A 225 -4.47 1.26 7.61
N PRO A 226 -4.18 0.83 8.85
CA PRO A 226 -3.74 -0.53 9.13
C PRO A 226 -4.82 -1.56 8.78
N VAL A 227 -4.43 -2.54 7.97
CA VAL A 227 -5.25 -3.67 7.52
C VAL A 227 -4.47 -4.98 7.68
N PRO A 228 -5.11 -6.16 7.58
CA PRO A 228 -4.40 -7.45 7.54
C PRO A 228 -3.23 -7.41 6.55
N VAL A 229 -2.10 -7.98 6.91
CA VAL A 229 -0.82 -7.75 6.22
C VAL A 229 -0.83 -8.09 4.73
N SER A 230 -1.56 -9.12 4.31
CA SER A 230 -1.70 -9.45 2.89
C SER A 230 -2.46 -8.36 2.13
N GLN A 231 -3.52 -7.80 2.72
CA GLN A 231 -4.25 -6.68 2.16
C GLN A 231 -3.38 -5.41 2.12
N ALA A 232 -2.49 -5.22 3.11
CA ALA A 232 -1.55 -4.10 3.13
C ALA A 232 -0.59 -4.14 1.93
N ALA A 233 -0.05 -5.33 1.59
CA ALA A 233 0.77 -5.50 0.39
C ALA A 233 -0.03 -5.24 -0.90
N ASP A 234 -1.22 -5.80 -1.01
CA ASP A 234 -2.09 -5.65 -2.17
C ASP A 234 -2.44 -4.18 -2.43
N GLN A 235 -2.88 -3.44 -1.40
CA GLN A 235 -3.26 -2.02 -1.56
C GLN A 235 -2.07 -1.13 -1.94
N LEU A 236 -0.87 -1.39 -1.41
CA LEU A 236 0.34 -0.64 -1.78
C LEU A 236 0.78 -0.94 -3.23
N MET A 237 0.67 -2.21 -3.66
CA MET A 237 0.97 -2.59 -5.03
C MET A 237 0.01 -1.93 -6.02
N ILE A 238 -1.29 -1.96 -5.74
CA ILE A 238 -2.33 -1.30 -6.55
C ILE A 238 -2.12 0.22 -6.53
N ALA A 239 -1.80 0.82 -5.39
CA ALA A 239 -1.55 2.26 -5.28
C ALA A 239 -0.41 2.72 -6.19
N LYS A 240 0.72 1.99 -6.22
CA LYS A 240 1.82 2.29 -7.15
C LYS A 240 1.38 2.19 -8.62
N TRP A 241 0.51 1.25 -8.94
CA TRP A 241 -0.08 1.11 -10.27
C TRP A 241 -1.02 2.28 -10.60
N VAL A 242 -1.90 2.67 -9.67
CA VAL A 242 -2.82 3.82 -9.85
C VAL A 242 -2.04 5.11 -10.08
N ILE A 243 -1.05 5.40 -9.23
CA ILE A 243 -0.25 6.64 -9.31
C ILE A 243 0.49 6.72 -10.66
N ARG A 244 1.06 5.61 -11.14
CA ARG A 244 1.73 5.59 -12.46
C ARG A 244 0.76 5.79 -13.62
N ASN A 245 -0.41 5.13 -13.60
CA ASN A 245 -1.41 5.28 -14.66
C ASN A 245 -1.98 6.69 -14.71
N LEU A 246 -2.26 7.27 -13.55
CA LEU A 246 -2.75 8.64 -13.48
C LEU A 246 -1.66 9.64 -13.91
N GLY A 247 -0.40 9.43 -13.50
CA GLY A 247 0.76 10.21 -13.97
C GLY A 247 0.85 10.22 -15.49
N TYR A 248 0.73 9.04 -16.11
CA TYR A 248 0.71 8.92 -17.57
C TYR A 248 -0.43 9.73 -18.21
N ARG A 249 -1.66 9.67 -17.64
CA ARG A 249 -2.81 10.43 -18.15
C ARG A 249 -2.66 11.95 -18.03
N TYR A 250 -1.99 12.42 -16.96
CA TYR A 250 -1.68 13.85 -16.78
C TYR A 250 -0.46 14.31 -17.57
N GLY A 251 0.28 13.42 -18.19
CA GLY A 251 1.58 13.74 -18.82
C GLY A 251 2.68 14.05 -17.81
N TYR A 252 2.53 13.60 -16.57
CA TYR A 252 3.53 13.75 -15.52
C TYR A 252 4.41 12.50 -15.44
N ASN A 253 5.69 12.71 -15.18
CA ASN A 253 6.57 11.62 -14.78
C ASN A 253 6.48 11.43 -13.27
N VAL A 254 6.23 10.20 -12.82
CA VAL A 254 6.14 9.85 -11.40
C VAL A 254 7.18 8.79 -11.07
N THR A 255 7.83 8.94 -9.91
CA THR A 255 8.87 7.99 -9.50
C THR A 255 8.80 7.67 -8.01
N PHE A 256 9.03 6.40 -7.70
CA PHE A 256 9.21 5.87 -6.35
C PHE A 256 10.69 5.62 -6.02
N ALA A 257 11.60 6.18 -6.83
CA ALA A 257 13.03 6.05 -6.58
C ALA A 257 13.39 6.62 -5.20
N PRO A 258 14.14 5.89 -4.38
CA PRO A 258 14.47 6.31 -3.02
C PRO A 258 15.32 7.58 -2.96
N LYS A 259 16.06 7.89 -4.02
CA LYS A 259 16.85 9.10 -4.13
C LYS A 259 16.96 9.56 -5.57
N ILE A 260 16.55 10.79 -5.85
CA ILE A 260 16.66 11.41 -7.18
C ILE A 260 18.01 12.11 -7.31
N THR A 261 18.36 12.95 -6.35
CA THR A 261 19.62 13.69 -6.37
C THR A 261 20.17 13.88 -4.96
N ALA A 262 21.49 13.98 -4.85
CA ALA A 262 22.16 14.23 -3.58
C ALA A 262 21.75 15.59 -3.00
N GLY A 263 21.70 15.68 -1.67
CA GLY A 263 21.36 16.92 -0.95
C GLY A 263 19.86 17.27 -0.91
N LYS A 264 18.99 16.50 -1.58
CA LYS A 264 17.53 16.66 -1.53
C LYS A 264 16.86 15.49 -0.82
N ALA A 265 15.64 15.68 -0.32
CA ALA A 265 14.88 14.62 0.34
C ALA A 265 14.71 13.39 -0.56
N GLY A 266 14.86 12.20 0.01
CA GLY A 266 14.56 10.94 -0.65
C GLY A 266 13.15 10.47 -0.32
N SER A 267 12.63 9.51 -1.10
CA SER A 267 11.31 8.92 -0.88
C SER A 267 11.41 7.62 -0.09
N GLY A 268 10.70 7.56 1.03
CA GLY A 268 10.53 6.39 1.87
C GLY A 268 9.28 5.58 1.55
N LEU A 269 9.20 4.44 2.20
CA LEU A 269 8.00 3.67 2.42
C LEU A 269 8.02 3.26 3.89
N HIS A 270 7.56 4.14 4.77
CA HIS A 270 7.52 3.81 6.19
C HIS A 270 6.40 2.81 6.44
N VAL A 271 6.73 1.71 7.11
CA VAL A 271 5.77 0.66 7.43
C VAL A 271 5.35 0.76 8.88
N HIS A 272 4.11 1.15 9.11
CA HIS A 272 3.51 1.07 10.43
C HIS A 272 2.88 -0.30 10.63
N MET A 273 3.00 -0.82 11.83
CA MET A 273 2.47 -2.13 12.17
C MET A 273 1.80 -2.13 13.53
N ARG A 274 0.81 -2.99 13.68
CA ARG A 274 0.17 -3.32 14.95
C ARG A 274 -0.18 -4.80 15.01
N ILE A 275 -0.26 -5.31 16.21
CA ILE A 275 -0.63 -6.70 16.48
C ILE A 275 -2.00 -6.71 17.12
N MET A 276 -2.91 -7.49 16.56
CA MET A 276 -4.31 -7.58 16.99
C MET A 276 -4.58 -8.93 17.65
N LYS A 277 -5.38 -8.94 18.70
CA LYS A 277 -5.93 -10.15 19.31
C LYS A 277 -7.38 -9.91 19.66
N ASP A 278 -8.26 -10.78 19.19
CA ASP A 278 -9.71 -10.70 19.45
C ASP A 278 -10.29 -9.28 19.15
N GLY A 279 -9.86 -8.71 18.02
CA GLY A 279 -10.28 -7.37 17.59
C GLY A 279 -9.66 -6.20 18.37
N LYS A 280 -8.73 -6.47 19.29
CA LYS A 280 -8.09 -5.44 20.15
C LYS A 280 -6.62 -5.27 19.79
N ASN A 281 -6.18 -4.02 19.68
CA ASN A 281 -4.79 -3.66 19.49
C ASN A 281 -3.95 -4.02 20.72
N GLN A 282 -2.89 -4.78 20.53
CA GLN A 282 -2.00 -5.26 21.58
C GLN A 282 -0.75 -4.38 21.78
N MET A 283 -0.66 -3.24 21.12
CA MET A 283 0.55 -2.40 21.16
C MET A 283 0.69 -1.63 22.48
N LEU A 284 -0.43 -1.34 23.15
CA LEU A 284 -0.45 -0.67 24.45
C LEU A 284 -1.06 -1.58 25.53
N LYS A 285 -0.56 -1.43 26.76
CA LYS A 285 -1.18 -1.93 27.99
C LYS A 285 -1.06 -0.83 29.05
N ASP A 286 -2.19 -0.46 29.65
CA ASP A 286 -2.23 0.59 30.70
C ASP A 286 -1.59 1.93 30.26
N GLY A 287 -1.74 2.29 28.98
CA GLY A 287 -1.21 3.53 28.39
C GLY A 287 0.29 3.54 28.09
N VAL A 288 0.99 2.41 28.25
CA VAL A 288 2.41 2.25 27.92
C VAL A 288 2.62 1.14 26.90
N LEU A 289 3.77 1.12 26.24
CA LEU A 289 4.13 0.02 25.32
C LEU A 289 4.04 -1.33 26.00
N SER A 290 3.25 -2.21 25.43
CA SER A 290 3.06 -3.58 25.91
C SER A 290 4.33 -4.43 25.76
N GLU A 291 4.33 -5.60 26.38
CA GLU A 291 5.37 -6.61 26.16
C GLU A 291 5.37 -7.10 24.70
N THR A 292 4.18 -7.27 24.11
CA THR A 292 4.02 -7.65 22.69
C THR A 292 4.68 -6.63 21.77
N ALA A 293 4.42 -5.33 21.98
CA ALA A 293 5.05 -4.27 21.20
C ALA A 293 6.59 -4.27 21.34
N ARG A 294 7.09 -4.44 22.56
CA ARG A 294 8.54 -4.51 22.82
C ARG A 294 9.21 -5.71 22.17
N LYS A 295 8.56 -6.87 22.17
CA LYS A 295 9.05 -8.07 21.46
C LYS A 295 9.07 -7.85 19.95
N ALA A 296 8.04 -7.24 19.37
CA ALA A 296 8.00 -6.89 17.96
C ALA A 296 9.14 -5.93 17.58
N ILE A 297 9.34 -4.87 18.35
CA ILE A 297 10.47 -3.93 18.15
C ILE A 297 11.81 -4.67 18.23
N ALA A 298 12.00 -5.52 19.24
CA ALA A 298 13.25 -6.28 19.40
C ALA A 298 13.51 -7.20 18.20
N GLY A 299 12.47 -7.87 17.70
CA GLY A 299 12.57 -8.73 16.50
C GLY A 299 12.99 -7.93 15.26
N MET A 300 12.37 -6.78 15.02
CA MET A 300 12.75 -5.89 13.91
C MET A 300 14.19 -5.39 14.04
N MET A 301 14.65 -5.09 15.25
CA MET A 301 16.03 -4.65 15.50
C MET A 301 17.03 -5.76 15.20
N VAL A 302 16.75 -6.99 15.62
CA VAL A 302 17.62 -8.16 15.37
C VAL A 302 17.66 -8.51 13.90
N LEU A 303 16.52 -8.40 13.20
CA LEU A 303 16.38 -8.75 11.79
C LEU A 303 16.61 -7.56 10.84
N ALA A 304 17.00 -6.40 11.35
CA ALA A 304 17.17 -5.20 10.54
C ALA A 304 18.02 -5.39 9.28
N PRO A 305 19.16 -6.13 9.29
CA PRO A 305 19.91 -6.40 8.06
C PRO A 305 19.11 -7.18 7.00
N SER A 306 18.33 -8.19 7.44
CA SER A 306 17.49 -8.99 6.55
C SER A 306 16.33 -8.19 5.99
N ILE A 307 15.65 -7.41 6.83
CA ILE A 307 14.56 -6.53 6.42
C ILE A 307 15.05 -5.49 5.40
N THR A 308 16.26 -4.95 5.60
CA THR A 308 16.89 -4.00 4.67
C THR A 308 17.13 -4.62 3.28
N ALA A 309 17.44 -5.92 3.20
CA ALA A 309 17.62 -6.60 1.91
C ALA A 309 16.35 -6.61 1.05
N PHE A 310 15.16 -6.67 1.67
CA PHE A 310 13.89 -6.64 0.96
C PHE A 310 13.26 -5.23 0.89
N GLY A 311 13.57 -4.37 1.85
CA GLY A 311 13.03 -3.02 1.94
C GLY A 311 13.82 -1.96 1.17
N ASN A 312 15.09 -2.22 0.86
CA ASN A 312 16.02 -1.28 0.23
C ASN A 312 16.80 -2.00 -0.89
N THR A 313 16.11 -2.31 -1.98
CA THR A 313 16.55 -3.29 -2.99
C THR A 313 17.53 -2.77 -4.02
N ASN A 314 17.81 -1.46 -4.03
CA ASN A 314 18.74 -0.90 -5.02
C ASN A 314 19.79 0.04 -4.38
N PRO A 315 20.92 0.31 -5.05
CA PRO A 315 21.99 1.15 -4.49
C PRO A 315 21.56 2.56 -4.10
N THR A 316 20.55 3.14 -4.77
CA THR A 316 20.08 4.50 -4.46
C THR A 316 19.32 4.58 -3.14
N SER A 317 18.84 3.44 -2.61
CA SER A 317 18.27 3.32 -1.26
C SER A 317 19.23 3.84 -0.20
N TYR A 318 20.51 3.51 -0.32
CA TYR A 318 21.54 3.88 0.67
C TYR A 318 21.95 5.35 0.57
N PHE A 319 21.72 6.02 -0.56
CA PHE A 319 21.85 7.48 -0.66
C PHE A 319 20.71 8.24 0.01
N ARG A 320 19.58 7.57 0.29
CA ARG A 320 18.50 8.13 1.09
C ARG A 320 18.81 8.06 2.59
N LEU A 321 19.41 6.96 3.06
CA LEU A 321 19.66 6.69 4.49
C LEU A 321 20.88 7.49 5.01
N VAL A 322 20.79 8.82 4.92
CA VAL A 322 21.86 9.75 5.29
C VAL A 322 21.38 10.78 6.32
N PRO A 323 22.28 11.35 7.15
CA PRO A 323 21.90 12.33 8.17
C PRO A 323 21.20 13.57 7.59
N HIS A 324 20.29 14.16 8.39
CA HIS A 324 19.59 15.42 8.10
C HIS A 324 18.67 15.40 6.87
N GLN A 325 18.19 14.22 6.45
CA GLN A 325 17.27 14.06 5.31
C GLN A 325 16.09 13.15 5.62
N GLU A 326 15.58 13.24 6.86
CA GLU A 326 14.38 12.55 7.37
C GLU A 326 14.42 11.01 7.24
N ALA A 327 15.61 10.43 7.18
CA ALA A 327 15.82 9.00 7.08
C ALA A 327 16.55 8.45 8.32
N PRO A 328 16.33 7.18 8.69
CA PRO A 328 17.06 6.56 9.78
C PRO A 328 18.54 6.36 9.40
N THR A 329 19.42 6.71 10.32
CA THR A 329 20.88 6.54 10.14
C THR A 329 21.51 5.60 11.16
N ASN A 330 20.71 5.13 12.14
CA ASN A 330 21.16 4.26 13.21
C ASN A 330 20.18 3.12 13.42
N VAL A 331 20.72 1.93 13.69
CA VAL A 331 19.93 0.76 14.08
C VAL A 331 19.60 0.90 15.56
N CYS A 332 18.56 1.64 15.86
CA CYS A 332 18.01 1.85 17.20
C CYS A 332 16.50 2.10 17.13
N TRP A 333 15.83 2.08 18.27
CA TRP A 333 14.43 2.45 18.37
C TRP A 333 14.24 3.62 19.35
N GLY A 334 13.14 4.34 19.24
CA GLY A 334 12.86 5.44 20.13
C GLY A 334 11.42 5.92 20.08
N ASP A 335 10.97 6.50 21.21
CA ASP A 335 9.68 7.14 21.33
C ASP A 335 9.72 8.52 20.67
N ARG A 336 8.80 8.77 19.73
CA ARG A 336 8.61 10.04 18.98
C ARG A 336 9.85 10.56 18.25
N ASN A 337 10.88 9.75 18.08
CA ASN A 337 12.14 10.11 17.43
C ASN A 337 12.12 9.71 15.96
N ARG A 338 12.30 10.66 15.03
CA ARG A 338 12.30 10.42 13.58
C ARG A 338 13.67 10.01 13.00
N SER A 339 14.74 10.02 13.80
CA SER A 339 16.09 9.64 13.35
C SER A 339 16.41 8.15 13.55
N VAL A 340 15.52 7.39 14.18
CA VAL A 340 15.72 5.98 14.52
C VAL A 340 15.14 5.05 13.44
N LEU A 341 15.62 3.79 13.42
CA LEU A 341 15.12 2.76 12.52
C LEU A 341 13.68 2.38 12.84
N VAL A 342 13.38 2.14 14.12
CA VAL A 342 12.04 1.80 14.60
C VAL A 342 11.53 2.89 15.52
N ARG A 343 10.52 3.62 15.06
CA ARG A 343 9.89 4.70 15.81
C ARG A 343 8.60 4.23 16.46
N VAL A 344 8.37 4.67 17.69
CA VAL A 344 7.05 4.64 18.33
C VAL A 344 6.42 6.02 18.12
N PRO A 345 5.40 6.15 17.26
CA PRO A 345 4.72 7.44 17.05
C PRO A 345 4.04 7.93 18.33
N LEU A 346 3.72 9.23 18.37
CA LEU A 346 2.95 9.82 19.46
C LEU A 346 1.64 9.06 19.64
N GLY A 347 1.41 8.50 20.82
CA GLY A 347 0.15 7.86 21.16
C GLY A 347 -0.99 8.87 21.30
N TRP A 348 -2.19 8.44 21.06
CA TRP A 348 -3.41 9.23 21.23
C TRP A 348 -3.85 9.24 22.72
N ALA A 349 -2.95 9.62 23.61
CA ALA A 349 -3.14 9.54 25.06
C ALA A 349 -3.48 10.91 25.71
N ALA A 350 -4.05 11.83 24.95
CA ALA A 350 -4.53 13.11 25.50
C ALA A 350 -5.60 12.86 26.56
N LYS A 351 -5.47 13.55 27.69
CA LYS A 351 -6.41 13.44 28.82
C LYS A 351 -7.61 14.38 28.71
N THR A 352 -7.56 15.33 27.78
CA THR A 352 -8.61 16.32 27.55
C THR A 352 -9.32 16.04 26.24
N ASP A 353 -10.60 16.34 26.17
CA ASP A 353 -11.34 16.35 24.93
C ASP A 353 -10.91 17.58 24.10
N MET A 354 -10.01 17.34 23.15
CA MET A 354 -9.50 18.39 22.26
C MET A 354 -10.58 18.89 21.29
N CYS A 355 -11.60 18.04 20.98
CA CYS A 355 -12.68 18.43 20.09
C CYS A 355 -13.53 19.56 20.70
N THR A 356 -13.94 19.41 21.95
CA THR A 356 -14.72 20.44 22.64
C THR A 356 -13.91 21.72 22.89
N LEU A 357 -12.59 21.60 23.11
CA LEU A 357 -11.72 22.77 23.24
C LEU A 357 -11.62 23.57 21.93
N ALA A 358 -11.57 22.87 20.80
CA ALA A 358 -11.50 23.51 19.48
C ALA A 358 -12.88 23.98 18.97
N ASN A 359 -13.96 23.32 19.39
CA ASN A 359 -15.33 23.54 18.95
C ASN A 359 -16.26 23.72 20.16
N PRO A 360 -16.43 24.96 20.66
CA PRO A 360 -17.14 25.21 21.92
C PRO A 360 -18.62 24.85 21.94
N LEU A 361 -19.23 24.54 20.79
CA LEU A 361 -20.62 24.10 20.68
C LEU A 361 -20.79 22.57 20.75
N GLU A 362 -19.68 21.81 20.70
CA GLU A 362 -19.72 20.34 20.78
C GLU A 362 -19.88 19.87 22.23
N ALA A 363 -20.62 18.78 22.42
CA ALA A 363 -20.66 18.09 23.68
C ALA A 363 -19.43 17.20 23.84
N GLU A 364 -18.96 17.03 25.08
CA GLU A 364 -17.84 16.13 25.38
C GLU A 364 -18.13 14.72 24.87
N SER A 365 -17.17 14.16 24.11
CA SER A 365 -17.25 12.83 23.55
C SER A 365 -15.99 12.04 23.88
N HIS A 366 -16.16 10.77 24.27
CA HIS A 366 -15.06 9.87 24.52
C HIS A 366 -14.92 8.89 23.34
N PHE A 367 -13.86 9.05 22.58
CA PHE A 367 -13.49 8.13 21.51
C PHE A 367 -12.32 7.24 21.97
N ASP A 368 -12.47 5.91 21.89
CA ASP A 368 -11.37 4.98 22.22
C ASP A 368 -10.26 5.09 21.19
N THR A 369 -9.18 5.75 21.57
CA THR A 369 -8.00 5.94 20.72
C THR A 369 -6.92 4.86 20.90
N SER A 370 -7.12 3.90 21.82
CA SER A 370 -6.16 2.82 22.11
C SER A 370 -5.88 1.94 20.88
N GLN A 371 -6.88 1.84 19.98
CA GLN A 371 -6.78 1.08 18.72
C GLN A 371 -5.85 1.72 17.68
N LYS A 372 -5.42 2.96 17.88
CA LYS A 372 -4.61 3.71 16.89
C LYS A 372 -3.10 3.54 17.02
N GLN A 373 -2.59 2.98 18.12
CA GLN A 373 -1.15 2.86 18.34
C GLN A 373 -0.51 1.87 17.38
N THR A 374 0.58 2.29 16.76
CA THR A 374 1.45 1.49 15.89
C THR A 374 2.90 1.61 16.35
N VAL A 375 3.78 0.80 15.77
CA VAL A 375 5.22 1.05 15.67
C VAL A 375 5.58 1.17 14.19
N GLU A 376 6.61 1.93 13.87
CA GLU A 376 6.96 2.34 12.52
C GLU A 376 8.38 1.91 12.16
N MET A 377 8.54 1.11 11.11
CA MET A 377 9.82 0.80 10.47
C MET A 377 10.10 1.85 9.40
N ARG A 378 11.22 2.58 9.51
CA ARG A 378 11.49 3.76 8.70
C ARG A 378 12.50 3.56 7.57
N SER A 379 13.24 2.45 7.55
CA SER A 379 14.24 2.21 6.51
C SER A 379 13.71 1.91 5.12
N PRO A 380 12.59 1.16 4.92
CA PRO A 380 12.14 0.78 3.61
C PRO A 380 11.85 1.97 2.71
N ASP A 381 11.87 1.74 1.40
CA ASP A 381 11.55 2.73 0.37
C ASP A 381 10.72 2.13 -0.76
N GLY A 382 10.33 2.95 -1.73
CA GLY A 382 9.45 2.55 -2.82
C GLY A 382 10.04 1.50 -3.78
N SER A 383 11.30 1.10 -3.63
CA SER A 383 11.91 0.00 -4.39
C SER A 383 11.64 -1.38 -3.79
N ALA A 384 11.09 -1.43 -2.56
CA ALA A 384 10.85 -2.67 -1.83
C ALA A 384 9.99 -3.68 -2.61
N ASP A 385 10.32 -4.96 -2.46
CA ASP A 385 9.35 -6.03 -2.72
C ASP A 385 8.35 -6.04 -1.57
N LEU A 386 7.14 -5.53 -1.84
CA LEU A 386 6.14 -5.27 -0.81
C LEU A 386 5.71 -6.53 -0.06
N TYR A 387 5.60 -7.65 -0.76
CA TYR A 387 5.16 -8.92 -0.15
C TYR A 387 6.27 -9.53 0.70
N GLN A 388 7.49 -9.55 0.20
CA GLN A 388 8.64 -10.11 0.94
C GLN A 388 9.06 -9.21 2.11
N LEU A 389 8.95 -7.88 1.96
CA LEU A 389 9.20 -6.95 3.06
C LEU A 389 8.24 -7.18 4.23
N LEU A 390 6.95 -7.42 3.94
CA LEU A 390 5.92 -7.60 4.95
C LEU A 390 5.86 -9.03 5.51
N ALA A 391 6.46 -10.01 4.81
CA ALA A 391 6.62 -11.39 5.26
C ALA A 391 7.69 -11.50 6.35
#